data_5f3c3d0449c7577efc3200701c880640
#
_entry.id   5f3c3d0449c7577efc3200701c880640
#
_cell.length_a   1.000
_cell.length_b   1.000
_cell.length_c   1.000
_cell.angle_alpha   90.00
_cell.angle_beta   90.00
_cell.angle_gamma   90.00
#
_symmetry.space_group_name_H-M   'P 1'
#
loop_
_entity.id
_entity.type
_entity.pdbx_description
1 polymer ?
#
loop_
_entity_poly.entity_id
_entity_poly.type
_entity_poly.pdbx_seq_one_letter_code
_entity_poly.pdbx_strand_id
1 'polypeptide(L)'
;FDDTQLVELECADEGATIYYTTDGKAPSNESTKYTKGDKILVSSDTTLKAVAVKDGCIDSSYSTATFKIKGETIQDDTNVALNKTVTASSEDGGNTAANSVDGKEDTRWQAKADDSNEWIQVDLGRVRVVNTVKAKWEAAYATEYRIEISNDGASWTTAKTLNNQTGGTTTVSLNGVKARYVKMQGVKRAL
;
A
#
# COMPACT_ATOMS: atom_id res chain seq x y z
N PHE A 1 -7.81 -13.14 8.44
CA PHE A 1 -8.11 -11.78 8.03
C PHE A 1 -7.56 -11.54 6.63
N ASP A 2 -8.30 -10.81 5.82
CA ASP A 2 -7.90 -10.50 4.43
C ASP A 2 -6.94 -9.30 4.36
N ASP A 3 -6.73 -8.62 5.49
CA ASP A 3 -5.93 -7.39 5.55
C ASP A 3 -5.22 -7.23 6.90
N THR A 4 -4.26 -6.30 6.95
CA THR A 4 -3.56 -5.86 8.15
C THR A 4 -4.54 -5.53 9.28
N GLN A 5 -4.23 -5.96 10.49
CA GLN A 5 -5.02 -5.70 11.69
C GLN A 5 -4.30 -4.72 12.61
N LEU A 6 -5.07 -3.85 13.26
CA LEU A 6 -4.61 -2.99 14.35
C LEU A 6 -5.18 -3.52 15.65
N VAL A 7 -4.32 -3.95 16.56
CA VAL A 7 -4.69 -4.59 17.82
C VAL A 7 -4.41 -3.66 18.98
N GLU A 8 -5.37 -3.51 19.86
CA GLU A 8 -5.21 -2.85 21.17
C GLU A 8 -5.23 -3.89 22.28
N LEU A 9 -4.49 -3.63 23.35
CA LEU A 9 -4.48 -4.43 24.56
C LEU A 9 -5.11 -3.65 25.71
N GLU A 10 -5.91 -4.32 26.50
CA GLU A 10 -6.53 -3.73 27.69
C GLU A 10 -6.29 -4.63 28.91
N CYS A 11 -6.18 -4.01 30.06
CA CYS A 11 -6.19 -4.66 31.37
C CYS A 11 -7.19 -3.94 32.27
N ALA A 12 -8.04 -4.69 32.97
CA ALA A 12 -9.02 -4.15 33.91
C ALA A 12 -8.38 -3.63 35.20
N ASP A 13 -7.20 -4.13 35.55
CA ASP A 13 -6.47 -3.71 36.75
C ASP A 13 -5.75 -2.37 36.53
N GLU A 14 -6.19 -1.35 37.24
CA GLU A 14 -5.51 -0.07 37.25
C GLU A 14 -4.09 -0.19 37.82
N GLY A 15 -3.12 0.42 37.14
CA GLY A 15 -1.71 0.40 37.52
C GLY A 15 -0.94 -0.86 37.09
N ALA A 16 -1.59 -1.81 36.41
CA ALA A 16 -0.87 -2.91 35.76
C ALA A 16 -0.16 -2.44 34.50
N THR A 17 1.03 -2.99 34.25
CA THR A 17 1.79 -2.81 33.00
C THR A 17 1.58 -4.03 32.12
N ILE A 18 1.23 -3.83 30.86
CA ILE A 18 1.11 -4.92 29.90
C ILE A 18 2.43 -5.06 29.13
N TYR A 19 2.93 -6.28 29.05
CA TYR A 19 4.05 -6.66 28.16
C TYR A 19 3.56 -7.66 27.14
N TYR A 20 4.10 -7.60 25.93
CA TYR A 20 3.67 -8.46 24.84
C TYR A 20 4.82 -8.92 23.94
N THR A 21 4.55 -10.00 23.20
CA THR A 21 5.38 -10.53 22.11
C THR A 21 4.51 -10.77 20.88
N THR A 22 5.13 -10.77 19.69
CA THR A 22 4.44 -11.04 18.41
C THR A 22 4.93 -12.31 17.74
N ASP A 23 5.87 -13.02 18.37
CA ASP A 23 6.47 -14.26 17.86
C ASP A 23 5.93 -15.55 18.53
N GLY A 24 4.93 -15.39 19.39
CA GLY A 24 4.31 -16.50 20.14
C GLY A 24 5.08 -16.96 21.36
N LYS A 25 6.23 -16.39 21.69
CA LYS A 25 6.94 -16.68 22.92
C LYS A 25 6.22 -16.10 24.14
N ALA A 26 6.46 -16.67 25.31
CA ALA A 26 5.92 -16.15 26.56
C ALA A 26 6.50 -14.76 26.85
N PRO A 27 5.67 -13.71 27.01
CA PRO A 27 6.15 -12.38 27.39
C PRO A 27 6.58 -12.35 28.87
N SER A 28 7.52 -11.47 29.16
CA SER A 28 8.00 -11.16 30.52
C SER A 28 8.12 -9.64 30.67
N ASN A 29 8.53 -9.16 31.82
CA ASN A 29 8.82 -7.74 32.09
C ASN A 29 9.99 -7.18 31.23
N GLU A 30 10.74 -8.03 30.54
CA GLU A 30 11.78 -7.66 29.56
C GLU A 30 11.25 -7.57 28.13
N SER A 31 10.00 -7.96 27.91
CA SER A 31 9.35 -7.90 26.59
C SER A 31 8.90 -6.49 26.25
N THR A 32 8.35 -6.29 25.05
CA THR A 32 7.84 -4.98 24.63
C THR A 32 6.73 -4.51 25.56
N LYS A 33 6.92 -3.34 26.19
CA LYS A 33 5.92 -2.69 27.02
C LYS A 33 4.84 -2.06 26.12
N TYR A 34 3.58 -2.32 26.45
CA TYR A 34 2.45 -1.70 25.76
C TYR A 34 2.07 -0.36 26.41
N THR A 35 1.89 0.66 25.62
CA THR A 35 1.31 1.96 26.07
C THR A 35 -0.18 1.99 25.74
N LYS A 36 -1.00 2.29 26.72
CA LYS A 36 -2.47 2.35 26.54
C LYS A 36 -2.84 3.30 25.41
N GLY A 37 -3.61 2.79 24.44
CA GLY A 37 -4.03 3.51 23.23
C GLY A 37 -3.14 3.29 22.01
N ASP A 38 -1.97 2.67 22.18
CA ASP A 38 -1.15 2.28 21.03
C ASP A 38 -1.83 1.20 20.20
N LYS A 39 -1.54 1.21 18.90
CA LYS A 39 -2.03 0.22 17.94
C LYS A 39 -0.87 -0.71 17.55
N ILE A 40 -0.98 -1.99 17.87
CA ILE A 40 -0.04 -3.01 17.40
C ILE A 40 -0.41 -3.40 15.98
N LEU A 41 0.47 -3.11 15.02
CA LEU A 41 0.26 -3.43 13.62
C LEU A 41 0.59 -4.91 13.36
N VAL A 42 -0.41 -5.68 12.90
CA VAL A 42 -0.27 -7.08 12.48
C VAL A 42 -0.47 -7.16 10.98
N SER A 43 0.60 -7.31 10.22
CA SER A 43 0.61 -7.33 8.74
C SER A 43 0.97 -8.69 8.12
N SER A 44 1.23 -9.69 8.95
CA SER A 44 1.55 -11.06 8.54
C SER A 44 1.04 -12.06 9.59
N ASP A 45 1.15 -13.35 9.32
CA ASP A 45 0.86 -14.40 10.30
C ASP A 45 1.59 -14.11 11.61
N THR A 46 0.85 -13.92 12.67
CA THR A 46 1.38 -13.47 13.96
C THR A 46 0.67 -14.20 15.09
N THR A 47 1.44 -14.66 16.08
CA THR A 47 0.90 -15.09 17.37
C THR A 47 1.29 -14.05 18.42
N LEU A 48 0.34 -13.23 18.81
CA LEU A 48 0.50 -12.22 19.85
C LEU A 48 0.20 -12.87 21.20
N LYS A 49 1.11 -12.71 22.17
CA LYS A 49 0.89 -13.04 23.58
C LYS A 49 1.10 -11.84 24.45
N ALA A 50 0.29 -11.69 25.50
CA ALA A 50 0.39 -10.61 26.44
C ALA A 50 0.27 -11.11 27.90
N VAL A 51 0.93 -10.38 28.80
CA VAL A 51 0.85 -10.58 30.26
C VAL A 51 0.70 -9.23 30.93
N ALA A 52 -0.13 -9.14 31.97
CA ALA A 52 -0.20 -7.97 32.84
C ALA A 52 0.63 -8.21 34.09
N VAL A 53 1.50 -7.27 34.44
CA VAL A 53 2.41 -7.30 35.59
C VAL A 53 2.09 -6.10 36.48
N LYS A 54 1.99 -6.33 37.79
CA LYS A 54 1.76 -5.29 38.78
C LYS A 54 2.56 -5.57 40.05
N ASP A 55 3.29 -4.57 40.53
CA ASP A 55 4.13 -4.71 41.70
C ASP A 55 3.34 -5.23 42.90
N GLY A 56 3.91 -6.24 43.58
CA GLY A 56 3.29 -6.88 44.72
C GLY A 56 2.14 -7.84 44.43
N CYS A 57 1.86 -8.09 43.14
CA CYS A 57 0.86 -9.04 42.70
C CYS A 57 1.49 -10.21 41.92
N ILE A 58 0.72 -11.28 41.76
CA ILE A 58 1.08 -12.37 40.83
C ILE A 58 0.75 -11.91 39.41
N ASP A 59 1.63 -12.17 38.47
CA ASP A 59 1.40 -11.88 37.06
C ASP A 59 0.13 -12.57 36.55
N SER A 60 -0.56 -11.94 35.58
CA SER A 60 -1.71 -12.57 34.94
C SER A 60 -1.35 -13.84 34.19
N SER A 61 -2.33 -14.69 33.90
CA SER A 61 -2.17 -15.69 32.84
C SER A 61 -1.91 -15.00 31.50
N TYR A 62 -1.26 -15.73 30.58
CA TYR A 62 -1.05 -15.23 29.22
C TYR A 62 -2.35 -15.14 28.45
N SER A 63 -2.64 -13.97 27.89
CA SER A 63 -3.61 -13.84 26.80
C SER A 63 -2.91 -14.16 25.48
N THR A 64 -3.56 -14.94 24.61
CA THR A 64 -2.98 -15.34 23.31
C THR A 64 -4.00 -15.09 22.19
N ALA A 65 -3.56 -14.40 21.14
CA ALA A 65 -4.32 -14.21 19.92
C ALA A 65 -3.47 -14.59 18.70
N THR A 66 -4.02 -15.46 17.83
CA THR A 66 -3.36 -15.86 16.59
C THR A 66 -4.06 -15.20 15.41
N PHE A 67 -3.30 -14.46 14.64
CA PHE A 67 -3.74 -13.79 13.45
C PHE A 67 -3.20 -14.56 12.24
N LYS A 68 -4.11 -15.03 11.39
CA LYS A 68 -3.79 -15.53 10.07
C LYS A 68 -4.16 -14.44 9.08
N ILE A 69 -3.15 -13.75 8.56
CA ILE A 69 -3.33 -12.77 7.52
C ILE A 69 -3.19 -13.52 6.21
N LYS A 70 -4.30 -13.63 5.50
CA LYS A 70 -4.24 -14.12 4.12
C LYS A 70 -3.45 -13.08 3.33
N GLY A 71 -2.15 -13.33 3.19
CA GLY A 71 -1.36 -12.61 2.21
C GLY A 71 -2.11 -12.66 0.88
N GLU A 72 -2.17 -11.56 0.17
CA GLU A 72 -2.67 -11.62 -1.21
C GLU A 72 -1.94 -12.78 -1.89
N THR A 73 -2.69 -13.83 -2.24
CA THR A 73 -2.18 -14.79 -3.20
C THR A 73 -1.96 -13.99 -4.47
N ILE A 74 -0.71 -13.67 -4.74
CA ILE A 74 -0.30 -13.00 -5.97
C ILE A 74 -0.62 -14.02 -7.08
N GLN A 75 -1.82 -13.95 -7.62
CA GLN A 75 -2.04 -14.49 -8.96
C GLN A 75 -1.28 -13.54 -9.87
N ASP A 76 -0.30 -14.07 -10.55
CA ASP A 76 0.73 -13.35 -11.32
C ASP A 76 0.15 -12.42 -12.41
N ASP A 77 -1.15 -12.51 -12.71
CA ASP A 77 -1.88 -11.76 -13.73
C ASP A 77 -3.06 -10.91 -13.21
N THR A 78 -3.25 -10.76 -11.89
CA THR A 78 -4.37 -9.96 -11.39
C THR A 78 -4.11 -8.47 -11.57
N ASN A 79 -4.90 -7.81 -12.41
CA ASN A 79 -4.91 -6.35 -12.51
C ASN A 79 -5.58 -5.73 -11.28
N VAL A 80 -4.77 -5.41 -10.26
CA VAL A 80 -5.23 -4.83 -8.98
C VAL A 80 -5.70 -3.37 -9.13
N ALA A 81 -5.43 -2.72 -10.26
CA ALA A 81 -5.87 -1.36 -10.57
C ALA A 81 -7.26 -1.32 -11.24
N LEU A 82 -7.79 -2.46 -11.71
CA LEU A 82 -9.05 -2.51 -12.45
C LEU A 82 -10.20 -1.90 -11.63
N ASN A 83 -10.89 -0.92 -12.22
CA ASN A 83 -12.03 -0.18 -11.64
C ASN A 83 -11.72 0.46 -10.27
N LYS A 84 -10.46 0.81 -10.00
CA LYS A 84 -10.07 1.53 -8.80
C LYS A 84 -10.28 3.04 -8.95
N THR A 85 -10.26 3.72 -7.82
CA THR A 85 -10.31 5.18 -7.80
C THR A 85 -9.03 5.74 -8.40
N VAL A 86 -9.19 6.63 -9.37
CA VAL A 86 -8.10 7.29 -10.08
C VAL A 86 -8.28 8.79 -10.02
N THR A 87 -7.19 9.50 -9.83
CA THR A 87 -7.13 10.96 -9.94
C THR A 87 -5.97 11.34 -10.86
N ALA A 88 -6.09 12.47 -11.52
CA ALA A 88 -5.08 12.99 -12.41
C ALA A 88 -4.90 14.50 -12.20
N SER A 89 -3.77 15.03 -12.65
CA SER A 89 -3.48 16.47 -12.66
C SER A 89 -4.46 17.26 -13.52
N SER A 90 -4.81 16.69 -14.66
CA SER A 90 -5.78 17.28 -15.60
C SER A 90 -6.48 16.19 -16.42
N GLU A 91 -7.59 16.57 -17.07
CA GLU A 91 -8.34 15.71 -17.98
C GLU A 91 -8.77 16.53 -19.20
N ASP A 92 -8.74 15.94 -20.38
CA ASP A 92 -9.14 16.58 -21.63
C ASP A 92 -10.33 15.86 -22.29
N GLY A 93 -11.39 16.65 -22.58
CA GLY A 93 -12.62 16.13 -23.18
C GLY A 93 -13.28 15.05 -22.32
N GLY A 94 -13.75 13.97 -22.96
CA GLY A 94 -14.33 12.80 -22.29
C GLY A 94 -13.30 11.76 -21.84
N ASN A 95 -12.00 12.03 -21.97
CA ASN A 95 -10.92 11.10 -21.67
C ASN A 95 -10.48 11.23 -20.20
N THR A 96 -11.35 10.81 -19.30
CA THR A 96 -11.18 10.95 -17.85
C THR A 96 -10.15 9.97 -17.28
N ALA A 97 -9.62 10.26 -16.08
CA ALA A 97 -8.67 9.41 -15.39
C ALA A 97 -9.20 7.97 -15.20
N ALA A 98 -10.48 7.81 -14.92
CA ALA A 98 -11.10 6.50 -14.72
C ALA A 98 -10.97 5.56 -15.92
N ASN A 99 -10.91 6.10 -17.14
CA ASN A 99 -10.75 5.32 -18.36
C ASN A 99 -9.41 4.55 -18.42
N SER A 100 -8.40 5.00 -17.67
CA SER A 100 -7.08 4.31 -17.63
C SER A 100 -7.10 2.96 -16.94
N VAL A 101 -8.15 2.66 -16.15
CA VAL A 101 -8.26 1.43 -15.36
C VAL A 101 -9.63 0.72 -15.54
N ASP A 102 -10.42 1.07 -16.54
CA ASP A 102 -11.75 0.49 -16.78
C ASP A 102 -11.74 -0.87 -17.50
N GLY A 103 -10.54 -1.33 -17.89
CA GLY A 103 -10.34 -2.61 -18.58
C GLY A 103 -10.69 -2.61 -20.06
N LYS A 104 -10.97 -1.45 -20.66
CA LYS A 104 -11.31 -1.31 -22.08
C LYS A 104 -10.09 -0.87 -22.88
N GLU A 105 -10.00 -1.37 -24.11
CA GLU A 105 -8.88 -1.08 -25.01
C GLU A 105 -9.08 0.19 -25.87
N ASP A 106 -10.34 0.66 -25.96
CA ASP A 106 -10.78 1.77 -26.78
C ASP A 106 -11.01 3.07 -25.99
N THR A 107 -10.78 3.03 -24.68
CA THR A 107 -10.86 4.19 -23.80
C THR A 107 -9.46 4.57 -23.31
N ARG A 108 -9.26 5.82 -22.90
CA ARG A 108 -8.00 6.31 -22.35
C ARG A 108 -8.20 7.47 -21.39
N TRP A 109 -7.23 7.73 -20.57
CA TRP A 109 -7.02 9.03 -19.97
C TRP A 109 -6.21 9.92 -20.93
N GLN A 110 -6.55 11.19 -20.98
CA GLN A 110 -5.79 12.20 -21.69
C GLN A 110 -5.64 13.44 -20.81
N ALA A 111 -4.41 13.86 -20.60
CA ALA A 111 -4.09 15.13 -19.95
C ALA A 111 -4.32 16.30 -20.91
N LYS A 112 -4.49 17.51 -20.38
CA LYS A 112 -4.47 18.74 -21.17
C LYS A 112 -3.10 18.93 -21.81
N ALA A 113 -3.11 19.52 -23.03
CA ALA A 113 -1.95 19.47 -23.93
C ALA A 113 -0.71 20.28 -23.52
N ASP A 114 -0.77 21.10 -22.48
CA ASP A 114 0.16 22.22 -22.30
C ASP A 114 1.22 21.99 -21.22
N ASP A 115 1.22 20.87 -20.48
CA ASP A 115 2.17 20.64 -19.39
C ASP A 115 2.89 19.29 -19.53
N SER A 116 4.20 19.29 -19.28
CA SER A 116 5.03 18.09 -19.19
C SER A 116 4.92 17.39 -17.82
N ASN A 117 4.39 18.09 -16.80
CA ASN A 117 4.32 17.59 -15.43
C ASN A 117 3.01 16.87 -15.10
N GLU A 118 2.28 16.44 -16.10
CA GLU A 118 1.03 15.73 -15.91
C GLU A 118 1.24 14.40 -15.20
N TRP A 119 0.30 14.05 -14.32
CA TRP A 119 0.34 12.82 -13.57
C TRP A 119 -1.03 12.17 -13.47
N ILE A 120 -0.99 10.86 -13.26
CA ILE A 120 -2.16 10.04 -12.95
C ILE A 120 -1.82 9.10 -11.80
N GLN A 121 -2.72 8.97 -10.82
CA GLN A 121 -2.53 8.13 -9.65
C GLN A 121 -3.73 7.24 -9.39
N VAL A 122 -3.45 5.99 -9.03
CA VAL A 122 -4.45 4.97 -8.68
C VAL A 122 -4.40 4.72 -7.18
N ASP A 123 -5.55 4.78 -6.49
CA ASP A 123 -5.71 4.26 -5.12
C ASP A 123 -6.15 2.80 -5.20
N LEU A 124 -5.29 1.87 -4.84
CA LEU A 124 -5.57 0.43 -4.81
C LEU A 124 -6.55 0.04 -3.68
N GLY A 125 -6.98 1.02 -2.86
CA GLY A 125 -7.92 0.86 -1.75
C GLY A 125 -7.26 0.39 -0.45
N ARG A 126 -6.14 -0.30 -0.53
CA ARG A 126 -5.31 -0.78 0.60
C ARG A 126 -3.87 -0.98 0.14
N VAL A 127 -2.97 -1.20 1.08
CA VAL A 127 -1.60 -1.61 0.74
C VAL A 127 -1.62 -2.98 0.05
N ARG A 128 -1.02 -3.06 -1.13
CA ARG A 128 -0.91 -4.26 -1.94
C ARG A 128 0.54 -4.51 -2.34
N VAL A 129 0.84 -5.74 -2.69
CA VAL A 129 2.10 -6.07 -3.37
C VAL A 129 1.93 -5.77 -4.85
N VAL A 130 2.75 -4.86 -5.37
CA VAL A 130 2.75 -4.45 -6.78
C VAL A 130 4.01 -5.00 -7.44
N ASN A 131 3.84 -5.99 -8.31
CA ASN A 131 4.95 -6.61 -9.05
C ASN A 131 5.31 -5.80 -10.29
N THR A 132 4.29 -5.35 -11.02
CA THR A 132 4.47 -4.64 -12.29
C THR A 132 3.47 -3.51 -12.45
N VAL A 133 3.87 -2.48 -13.19
CA VAL A 133 2.97 -1.49 -13.78
C VAL A 133 3.03 -1.66 -15.29
N LYS A 134 1.87 -1.87 -15.92
CA LYS A 134 1.75 -1.93 -17.37
C LYS A 134 1.08 -0.65 -17.85
N ALA A 135 1.82 0.16 -18.60
CA ALA A 135 1.33 1.37 -19.24
C ALA A 135 1.13 1.11 -20.73
N LYS A 136 -0.08 1.31 -21.23
CA LYS A 136 -0.41 1.26 -22.65
C LYS A 136 -0.65 2.68 -23.13
N TRP A 137 0.18 3.12 -24.06
CA TRP A 137 0.14 4.46 -24.62
C TRP A 137 -0.61 4.46 -25.95
N GLU A 138 -1.28 5.55 -26.20
CA GLU A 138 -1.79 5.93 -27.50
C GLU A 138 -0.65 6.60 -28.32
N ALA A 139 -0.93 7.33 -29.40
CA ALA A 139 0.08 8.02 -30.20
C ALA A 139 0.80 9.13 -29.39
N ALA A 140 0.13 9.76 -28.44
CA ALA A 140 0.73 10.71 -27.53
C ALA A 140 1.22 9.98 -26.27
N TYR A 141 2.50 10.19 -25.90
CA TYR A 141 3.11 9.51 -24.77
C TYR A 141 4.18 10.38 -24.09
N ALA A 142 4.64 9.95 -22.92
CA ALA A 142 5.79 10.53 -22.25
C ALA A 142 7.08 9.78 -22.63
N THR A 143 8.11 10.51 -23.09
CA THR A 143 9.45 9.98 -23.32
C THR A 143 10.23 9.78 -22.04
N GLU A 144 9.90 10.55 -21.01
CA GLU A 144 10.46 10.43 -19.66
C GLU A 144 9.34 10.52 -18.64
N TYR A 145 9.29 9.54 -17.71
CA TYR A 145 8.33 9.55 -16.61
C TYR A 145 8.84 8.73 -15.42
N ARG A 146 8.24 8.94 -14.27
CA ARG A 146 8.51 8.18 -13.04
C ARG A 146 7.29 7.39 -12.63
N ILE A 147 7.54 6.20 -12.07
CA ILE A 147 6.55 5.49 -11.25
C ILE A 147 6.88 5.80 -9.80
N GLU A 148 5.93 6.38 -9.11
CA GLU A 148 6.02 6.75 -7.71
C GLU A 148 4.99 5.97 -6.91
N ILE A 149 5.32 5.65 -5.67
CA ILE A 149 4.49 4.87 -4.76
C ILE A 149 4.29 5.61 -3.44
N SER A 150 3.16 5.35 -2.80
CA SER A 150 2.83 5.91 -1.49
C SER A 150 1.90 4.96 -0.72
N ASN A 151 1.89 5.08 0.61
CA ASN A 151 0.92 4.41 1.48
C ASN A 151 -0.13 5.38 2.05
N ASP A 152 0.14 6.68 2.05
CA ASP A 152 -0.71 7.74 2.61
C ASP A 152 -1.30 8.70 1.55
N GLY A 153 -0.82 8.62 0.31
CA GLY A 153 -1.20 9.51 -0.78
C GLY A 153 -0.58 10.91 -0.70
N ALA A 154 0.27 11.17 0.29
CA ALA A 154 0.91 12.46 0.53
C ALA A 154 2.44 12.38 0.38
N SER A 155 3.05 11.35 0.96
CA SER A 155 4.50 11.11 0.91
C SER A 155 4.80 10.13 -0.22
N TRP A 156 5.62 10.54 -1.19
CA TRP A 156 5.88 9.77 -2.40
C TRP A 156 7.34 9.34 -2.50
N THR A 157 7.55 8.10 -2.91
CA THR A 157 8.87 7.54 -3.20
C THR A 157 8.93 7.12 -4.66
N THR A 158 9.97 7.54 -5.38
CA THR A 158 10.21 7.09 -6.75
C THR A 158 10.62 5.62 -6.75
N ALA A 159 9.77 4.76 -7.26
CA ALA A 159 10.05 3.34 -7.41
C ALA A 159 10.84 3.05 -8.70
N LYS A 160 10.58 3.81 -9.76
CA LYS A 160 11.27 3.65 -11.05
C LYS A 160 11.30 4.95 -11.84
N THR A 161 12.42 5.23 -12.51
CA THR A 161 12.54 6.29 -13.53
C THR A 161 12.69 5.64 -14.89
N LEU A 162 11.92 6.11 -15.87
CA LEU A 162 11.90 5.64 -17.25
C LEU A 162 12.35 6.80 -18.15
N ASN A 163 13.39 6.57 -18.94
CA ASN A 163 13.92 7.54 -19.91
C ASN A 163 13.89 6.93 -21.31
N ASN A 164 13.89 7.80 -22.34
CA ASN A 164 13.97 7.42 -23.75
C ASN A 164 12.85 6.42 -24.17
N GLN A 165 11.64 6.61 -23.65
CA GLN A 165 10.51 5.76 -23.99
C GLN A 165 9.96 6.11 -25.36
N THR A 166 9.40 5.12 -26.05
CA THR A 166 8.95 5.23 -27.45
C THR A 166 7.44 4.99 -27.61
N GLY A 167 6.70 5.03 -26.52
CA GLY A 167 5.25 4.75 -26.54
C GLY A 167 4.92 3.25 -26.62
N GLY A 168 3.74 2.92 -27.11
CA GLY A 168 3.23 1.55 -27.18
C GLY A 168 2.92 0.97 -25.81
N THR A 169 3.27 -0.28 -25.55
CA THR A 169 3.06 -0.93 -24.26
C THR A 169 4.38 -1.07 -23.51
N THR A 170 4.44 -0.48 -22.33
CA THR A 170 5.60 -0.59 -21.43
C THR A 170 5.22 -1.38 -20.20
N THR A 171 6.01 -2.40 -19.85
CA THR A 171 5.86 -3.17 -18.60
C THR A 171 7.04 -2.84 -17.68
N VAL A 172 6.75 -2.29 -16.52
CA VAL A 172 7.72 -1.83 -15.53
C VAL A 172 7.70 -2.76 -14.33
N SER A 173 8.79 -3.48 -14.07
CA SER A 173 8.92 -4.30 -12.86
C SER A 173 9.19 -3.43 -11.64
N LEU A 174 8.40 -3.63 -10.58
CA LEU A 174 8.58 -3.04 -9.26
C LEU A 174 9.03 -4.07 -8.20
N ASN A 175 9.22 -5.33 -8.61
CA ASN A 175 9.76 -6.41 -7.76
C ASN A 175 9.02 -6.62 -6.43
N GLY A 176 7.69 -6.52 -6.46
CA GLY A 176 6.88 -6.80 -5.27
C GLY A 176 6.88 -5.69 -4.23
N VAL A 177 6.98 -4.44 -4.64
CA VAL A 177 6.89 -3.31 -3.72
C VAL A 177 5.50 -3.23 -3.08
N LYS A 178 5.45 -2.89 -1.80
CA LYS A 178 4.19 -2.68 -1.08
C LYS A 178 3.75 -1.22 -1.19
N ALA A 179 2.56 -0.98 -1.75
CA ALA A 179 2.00 0.36 -1.90
C ALA A 179 0.46 0.34 -1.90
N ARG A 180 -0.17 1.39 -1.38
CA ARG A 180 -1.59 1.66 -1.57
C ARG A 180 -1.83 2.53 -2.81
N TYR A 181 -0.95 3.49 -3.05
CA TYR A 181 -1.07 4.39 -4.19
C TYR A 181 0.08 4.17 -5.17
N VAL A 182 -0.24 4.16 -6.45
CA VAL A 182 0.73 4.11 -7.53
C VAL A 182 0.46 5.31 -8.44
N LYS A 183 1.49 6.11 -8.70
CA LYS A 183 1.40 7.31 -9.53
C LYS A 183 2.38 7.21 -10.69
N MET A 184 1.94 7.57 -11.86
CA MET A 184 2.78 7.85 -13.00
C MET A 184 2.91 9.38 -13.14
N GLN A 185 4.13 9.88 -12.98
CA GLN A 185 4.49 11.29 -13.09
C GLN A 185 5.22 11.52 -14.41
N GLY A 186 4.62 12.28 -15.32
CA GLY A 186 5.26 12.72 -16.54
C GLY A 186 6.43 13.67 -16.22
N VAL A 187 7.48 13.60 -17.04
CA VAL A 187 8.65 14.47 -16.98
C VAL A 187 8.89 15.14 -18.32
N LYS A 188 8.74 14.38 -19.41
CA LYS A 188 8.93 14.89 -20.75
C LYS A 188 8.00 14.19 -21.73
N ARG A 189 7.22 14.95 -22.51
CA ARG A 189 6.37 14.40 -23.56
C ARG A 189 7.16 14.20 -24.88
N ALA A 190 6.59 13.38 -25.75
CA ALA A 190 7.16 13.08 -27.06
C ALA A 190 6.92 14.22 -28.08
N LEU A 191 5.75 14.86 -27.98
CA LEU A 191 5.25 15.90 -28.94
C LEU A 191 4.57 17.01 -28.15
#